data_f94e2dd2408b323c0b44869ad1941168
#
_entry.id   f94e2dd2408b323c0b44869ad1941168
#
_cell.length_a   1.000
_cell.length_b   1.000
_cell.length_c   1.000
_cell.angle_alpha   90.00
_cell.angle_beta   90.00
_cell.angle_gamma   90.00
#
_symmetry.space_group_name_H-M   'P 1'
#
loop_
_entity.id
_entity.type
_entity.pdbx_description
1 polymer ?
#
loop_
_entity_poly.entity_id
_entity_poly.type
_entity_poly.pdbx_seq_one_letter_code
_entity_poly.pdbx_strand_id
1 'polypeptide(L)'
;MFENLPDIDLRQMRAFAIVAEELHFGRAAERLGIAQPPLSQQIRRLEAKVGCQLFDRGTRRVELTEAGRALLATARRILVEAANGVEQARRVGRGDAGILDVGFPATVALSLLPKVIRAFRQRYPGIELRLSELTTSPQRDALRTGGIDVGFLREPEPDSLLQMETVMLERFIAVLPSTHRLATSRASISLPALAGEPFILFRRDVGPLFHGRILGLCGQAGFAPRIVQESGEWQTVVSLVRAGLGVSIAPQCVANLRLEGVTYKALTASRVRTSVVMCWHKDNRRTALQRFIDVTRRVTREERSD
;
A
#
# COMPACT_ATOMS: atom_id res chain seq x y z
N MET A 1 20.37 -23.66 12.44
CA MET A 1 21.36 -22.70 11.93
C MET A 1 22.08 -21.93 13.05
N PHE A 2 21.46 -21.70 14.22
CA PHE A 2 22.03 -20.91 15.31
C PHE A 2 22.53 -21.72 16.51
N GLU A 3 22.45 -23.03 16.48
CA GLU A 3 22.79 -23.95 17.60
C GLU A 3 24.31 -23.99 17.92
N ASN A 4 25.17 -23.63 16.97
CA ASN A 4 26.62 -23.65 17.10
C ASN A 4 27.26 -22.24 17.18
N LEU A 5 26.51 -21.23 17.59
CA LEU A 5 27.09 -19.90 17.79
C LEU A 5 27.98 -19.90 19.05
N PRO A 6 29.13 -19.19 19.00
CA PRO A 6 29.94 -19.01 20.18
C PRO A 6 29.14 -18.25 21.26
N ASP A 7 29.24 -18.71 22.53
CA ASP A 7 28.57 -18.06 23.66
C ASP A 7 29.24 -16.71 24.03
N ILE A 8 29.09 -15.76 23.08
CA ILE A 8 29.63 -14.39 23.22
C ILE A 8 28.44 -13.43 23.08
N ASP A 9 28.22 -12.61 24.10
CA ASP A 9 27.12 -11.64 24.11
C ASP A 9 27.53 -10.25 23.55
N LEU A 10 26.53 -9.45 23.20
CA LEU A 10 26.73 -8.08 22.67
C LEU A 10 27.42 -7.15 23.72
N ARG A 11 27.26 -7.41 25.02
CA ARG A 11 27.89 -6.61 26.06
C ARG A 11 29.39 -6.85 26.06
N GLN A 12 29.81 -8.11 25.89
CA GLN A 12 31.22 -8.48 25.76
C GLN A 12 31.84 -7.87 24.51
N MET A 13 31.15 -7.94 23.35
CA MET A 13 31.61 -7.32 22.11
C MET A 13 31.74 -5.80 22.23
N ARG A 14 30.78 -5.14 22.92
CA ARG A 14 30.80 -3.69 23.15
C ARG A 14 31.98 -3.29 24.07
N ALA A 15 32.16 -4.02 25.14
CA ALA A 15 33.25 -3.77 26.06
C ALA A 15 34.60 -3.92 25.36
N PHE A 16 34.77 -4.99 24.59
CA PHE A 16 35.98 -5.23 23.80
C PHE A 16 36.23 -4.09 22.80
N ALA A 17 35.21 -3.70 22.00
CA ALA A 17 35.35 -2.63 21.00
C ALA A 17 35.78 -1.29 21.65
N ILE A 18 35.22 -0.94 22.82
CA ILE A 18 35.55 0.29 23.54
C ILE A 18 36.96 0.23 24.13
N VAL A 19 37.40 -0.88 24.70
CA VAL A 19 38.80 -1.04 25.17
C VAL A 19 39.78 -0.94 24.00
N ALA A 20 39.41 -1.51 22.83
CA ALA A 20 40.19 -1.45 21.61
C ALA A 20 40.32 -0.04 21.01
N GLU A 21 39.33 0.81 21.21
CA GLU A 21 39.36 2.22 20.79
C GLU A 21 40.19 3.07 21.75
N GLU A 22 40.02 2.87 23.07
CA GLU A 22 40.68 3.67 24.07
C GLU A 22 42.15 3.24 24.33
N LEU A 23 42.49 1.99 24.05
CA LEU A 23 43.76 1.35 24.39
C LEU A 23 44.15 1.60 25.85
N HIS A 24 43.13 1.76 26.73
CA HIS A 24 43.29 2.06 28.13
C HIS A 24 42.07 1.62 28.93
N PHE A 25 42.22 0.64 29.79
CA PHE A 25 41.11 0.06 30.54
C PHE A 25 40.37 1.06 31.45
N GLY A 26 41.08 2.02 32.07
CA GLY A 26 40.47 3.06 32.93
C GLY A 26 39.53 3.96 32.12
N ARG A 27 40.00 4.54 31.02
CA ARG A 27 39.17 5.37 30.14
C ARG A 27 37.97 4.59 29.51
N ALA A 28 38.24 3.34 29.14
CA ALA A 28 37.20 2.48 28.63
C ALA A 28 36.11 2.19 29.68
N ALA A 29 36.49 1.98 30.93
CA ALA A 29 35.58 1.76 32.05
C ALA A 29 34.73 3.02 32.32
N GLU A 30 35.35 4.20 32.36
CA GLU A 30 34.65 5.49 32.46
C GLU A 30 33.62 5.68 31.34
N ARG A 31 34.02 5.42 30.10
CA ARG A 31 33.12 5.51 28.94
C ARG A 31 31.95 4.52 28.97
N LEU A 32 32.14 3.36 29.60
CA LEU A 32 31.10 2.35 29.80
C LEU A 32 30.25 2.61 31.05
N GLY A 33 30.64 3.53 31.93
CA GLY A 33 29.97 3.82 33.21
C GLY A 33 30.10 2.69 34.22
N ILE A 34 31.24 1.96 34.23
CA ILE A 34 31.53 0.87 35.14
C ILE A 34 32.92 1.02 35.77
N ALA A 35 33.21 0.28 36.85
CA ALA A 35 34.55 0.22 37.42
C ALA A 35 35.50 -0.59 36.51
N GLN A 36 36.82 -0.30 36.59
CA GLN A 36 37.83 -0.99 35.78
C GLN A 36 37.97 -2.50 36.09
N PRO A 37 37.89 -2.99 37.37
CA PRO A 37 38.02 -4.41 37.67
C PRO A 37 36.99 -5.29 36.94
N PRO A 38 35.65 -5.00 36.95
CA PRO A 38 34.68 -5.77 36.22
C PRO A 38 34.90 -5.73 34.70
N LEU A 39 35.34 -4.60 34.14
CA LEU A 39 35.68 -4.53 32.72
C LEU A 39 36.85 -5.48 32.37
N SER A 40 37.93 -5.45 33.16
CA SER A 40 39.08 -6.35 32.99
C SER A 40 38.68 -7.82 33.06
N GLN A 41 37.77 -8.17 33.98
CA GLN A 41 37.25 -9.53 34.11
C GLN A 41 36.38 -9.93 32.90
N GLN A 42 35.57 -9.01 32.38
CA GLN A 42 34.75 -9.23 31.19
C GLN A 42 35.61 -9.51 29.97
N ILE A 43 36.67 -8.76 29.77
CA ILE A 43 37.62 -8.98 28.66
C ILE A 43 38.32 -10.32 28.82
N ARG A 44 38.82 -10.68 30.00
CA ARG A 44 39.42 -12.01 30.25
C ARG A 44 38.47 -13.16 29.92
N ARG A 45 37.19 -13.04 30.31
CA ARG A 45 36.18 -14.04 29.96
C ARG A 45 35.96 -14.14 28.44
N LEU A 46 35.97 -13.02 27.72
CA LEU A 46 35.90 -13.02 26.27
C LEU A 46 37.11 -13.71 25.64
N GLU A 47 38.34 -13.38 26.10
CA GLU A 47 39.58 -14.02 25.64
C GLU A 47 39.57 -15.53 25.88
N ALA A 48 39.06 -15.96 27.04
CA ALA A 48 38.92 -17.40 27.36
C ALA A 48 37.90 -18.10 26.41
N LYS A 49 36.79 -17.43 26.07
CA LYS A 49 35.81 -17.98 25.13
C LYS A 49 36.32 -18.02 23.70
N VAL A 50 37.12 -17.03 23.29
CA VAL A 50 37.76 -16.97 21.96
C VAL A 50 38.95 -17.91 21.86
N GLY A 51 39.57 -18.28 23.01
CA GLY A 51 40.71 -19.16 23.08
C GLY A 51 42.06 -18.50 22.80
N CYS A 52 42.10 -17.17 22.72
CA CYS A 52 43.36 -16.42 22.53
C CYS A 52 43.27 -15.03 23.16
N GLN A 53 44.44 -14.44 23.41
CA GLN A 53 44.52 -13.06 23.89
C GLN A 53 44.17 -12.07 22.76
N LEU A 54 43.35 -11.10 23.12
CA LEU A 54 42.93 -10.03 22.22
C LEU A 54 43.72 -8.74 22.44
N PHE A 55 44.27 -8.58 23.65
CA PHE A 55 45.12 -7.46 24.01
C PHE A 55 46.49 -7.97 24.52
N ASP A 56 47.55 -7.32 24.05
CA ASP A 56 48.84 -7.40 24.67
C ASP A 56 48.87 -6.40 25.85
N ARG A 57 49.15 -6.94 27.05
CA ARG A 57 49.16 -6.18 28.28
C ARG A 57 50.60 -5.99 28.74
N GLY A 58 51.45 -5.35 27.93
CA GLY A 58 52.78 -4.96 28.33
C GLY A 58 52.75 -4.02 29.53
N THR A 59 53.87 -3.90 30.20
CA THR A 59 54.04 -3.11 31.44
C THR A 59 53.76 -1.62 31.30
N ARG A 60 53.66 -1.09 30.07
CA ARG A 60 53.50 0.36 29.80
C ARG A 60 52.40 0.72 28.82
N ARG A 61 51.84 -0.20 28.03
CA ARG A 61 50.82 0.07 27.04
C ARG A 61 49.88 -1.13 26.83
N VAL A 62 48.64 -0.85 26.51
CA VAL A 62 47.66 -1.83 26.02
C VAL A 62 47.61 -1.73 24.51
N GLU A 63 47.87 -2.82 23.82
CA GLU A 63 47.82 -2.88 22.35
C GLU A 63 46.95 -4.05 21.91
N LEU A 64 46.37 -3.96 20.69
CA LEU A 64 45.63 -5.08 20.13
C LEU A 64 46.59 -6.12 19.56
N THR A 65 46.35 -7.40 19.85
CA THR A 65 46.96 -8.51 19.12
C THR A 65 46.42 -8.58 17.67
N GLU A 66 47.01 -9.41 16.82
CA GLU A 66 46.45 -9.69 15.49
C GLU A 66 45.03 -10.28 15.58
N ALA A 67 44.80 -11.21 16.51
CA ALA A 67 43.49 -11.76 16.83
C ALA A 67 42.50 -10.67 17.28
N GLY A 68 42.97 -9.73 18.12
CA GLY A 68 42.20 -8.58 18.55
C GLY A 68 41.80 -7.68 17.37
N ARG A 69 42.71 -7.39 16.44
CA ARG A 69 42.39 -6.60 15.24
C ARG A 69 41.38 -7.28 14.35
N ALA A 70 41.52 -8.59 14.12
CA ALA A 70 40.56 -9.39 13.34
C ALA A 70 39.16 -9.40 14.00
N LEU A 71 39.10 -9.62 15.32
CA LEU A 71 37.82 -9.62 16.03
C LEU A 71 37.17 -8.23 16.06
N LEU A 72 37.93 -7.14 16.16
CA LEU A 72 37.43 -5.76 16.24
C LEU A 72 36.60 -5.39 15.00
N ALA A 73 37.09 -5.75 13.81
CA ALA A 73 36.36 -5.49 12.57
C ALA A 73 34.99 -6.18 12.56
N THR A 74 34.93 -7.41 13.04
CA THR A 74 33.68 -8.19 13.13
C THR A 74 32.79 -7.71 14.27
N ALA A 75 33.33 -7.40 15.44
CA ALA A 75 32.57 -6.88 16.58
C ALA A 75 31.85 -5.56 16.21
N ARG A 76 32.52 -4.65 15.53
CA ARG A 76 31.91 -3.40 15.06
C ARG A 76 30.72 -3.65 14.12
N ARG A 77 30.85 -4.55 13.16
CA ARG A 77 29.75 -4.90 12.25
C ARG A 77 28.55 -5.48 13.01
N ILE A 78 28.79 -6.44 13.90
CA ILE A 78 27.74 -7.05 14.71
C ILE A 78 27.00 -6.01 15.55
N LEU A 79 27.71 -5.09 16.21
CA LEU A 79 27.12 -4.05 17.04
C LEU A 79 26.26 -3.07 16.22
N VAL A 80 26.73 -2.68 15.05
CA VAL A 80 25.97 -1.83 14.12
C VAL A 80 24.72 -2.55 13.62
N GLU A 81 24.83 -3.80 13.19
CA GLU A 81 23.68 -4.59 12.72
C GLU A 81 22.65 -4.82 13.82
N ALA A 82 23.08 -5.10 15.05
CA ALA A 82 22.16 -5.24 16.17
C ALA A 82 21.43 -3.93 16.48
N ALA A 83 22.11 -2.79 16.43
CA ALA A 83 21.48 -1.47 16.62
C ALA A 83 20.48 -1.17 15.50
N ASN A 84 20.83 -1.44 14.25
CA ASN A 84 19.95 -1.26 13.09
C ASN A 84 18.71 -2.14 13.20
N GLY A 85 18.86 -3.42 13.56
CA GLY A 85 17.75 -4.35 13.74
C GLY A 85 16.76 -3.91 14.82
N VAL A 86 17.25 -3.44 15.96
CA VAL A 86 16.41 -2.89 17.03
C VAL A 86 15.66 -1.64 16.56
N GLU A 87 16.33 -0.72 15.87
CA GLU A 87 15.66 0.49 15.38
C GLU A 87 14.64 0.17 14.28
N GLN A 88 14.94 -0.78 13.39
CA GLN A 88 13.97 -1.27 12.41
C GLN A 88 12.73 -1.88 13.08
N ALA A 89 12.92 -2.73 14.11
CA ALA A 89 11.82 -3.29 14.87
C ALA A 89 10.96 -2.20 15.54
N ARG A 90 11.58 -1.17 16.10
CA ARG A 90 10.89 0.00 16.67
C ARG A 90 10.11 0.76 15.62
N ARG A 91 10.69 0.99 14.44
CA ARG A 91 10.00 1.68 13.32
C ARG A 91 8.79 0.90 12.86
N VAL A 92 8.90 -0.42 12.72
CA VAL A 92 7.77 -1.30 12.38
C VAL A 92 6.71 -1.25 13.49
N GLY A 93 7.11 -1.36 14.77
CA GLY A 93 6.19 -1.29 15.91
C GLY A 93 5.44 0.05 16.00
N ARG A 94 6.09 1.17 15.63
CA ARG A 94 5.45 2.48 15.52
C ARG A 94 4.65 2.65 14.21
N GLY A 95 4.73 1.70 13.28
CA GLY A 95 4.12 1.78 11.95
C GLY A 95 4.83 2.76 10.99
N ASP A 96 6.07 3.17 11.29
CA ASP A 96 6.85 4.08 10.45
C ASP A 96 7.59 3.34 9.33
N ALA A 97 7.60 2.02 9.37
CA ALA A 97 8.15 1.13 8.36
C ALA A 97 7.29 -0.12 8.23
N GLY A 98 7.40 -0.82 7.11
CA GLY A 98 6.67 -2.07 6.85
C GLY A 98 6.12 -2.12 5.44
N ILE A 99 5.22 -3.07 5.22
CA ILE A 99 4.56 -3.30 3.93
C ILE A 99 3.05 -3.19 4.16
N LEU A 100 2.35 -2.57 3.22
CA LEU A 100 0.89 -2.51 3.18
C LEU A 100 0.42 -2.98 1.79
N ASP A 101 -0.35 -4.05 1.78
CA ASP A 101 -0.91 -4.63 0.56
C ASP A 101 -2.28 -3.99 0.26
N VAL A 102 -2.39 -3.33 -0.90
CA VAL A 102 -3.55 -2.52 -1.30
C VAL A 102 -4.17 -3.07 -2.58
N GLY A 103 -5.43 -3.47 -2.50
CA GLY A 103 -6.23 -3.88 -3.65
C GLY A 103 -7.05 -2.71 -4.24
N PHE A 104 -7.23 -2.69 -5.56
CA PHE A 104 -8.03 -1.66 -6.22
C PHE A 104 -8.51 -2.12 -7.61
N PRO A 105 -9.68 -1.67 -8.10
CA PRO A 105 -10.09 -1.86 -9.48
C PRO A 105 -9.50 -0.75 -10.37
N ALA A 106 -9.31 -1.02 -11.65
CA ALA A 106 -8.79 -0.07 -12.65
C ALA A 106 -9.42 1.33 -12.56
N THR A 107 -10.73 1.41 -12.29
CA THR A 107 -11.45 2.69 -12.17
C THR A 107 -10.97 3.58 -11.02
N VAL A 108 -10.50 3.00 -9.93
CA VAL A 108 -9.96 3.76 -8.79
C VAL A 108 -8.55 4.27 -9.11
N ALA A 109 -7.78 3.54 -9.92
CA ALA A 109 -6.49 4.01 -10.45
C ALA A 109 -6.65 5.23 -11.38
N LEU A 110 -7.80 5.36 -12.05
CA LEU A 110 -8.10 6.52 -12.91
C LEU A 110 -8.53 7.77 -12.12
N SER A 111 -8.73 7.67 -10.80
CA SER A 111 -9.31 8.76 -10.00
C SER A 111 -8.63 8.95 -8.65
N LEU A 112 -9.11 8.28 -7.62
CA LEU A 112 -8.73 8.48 -6.23
C LEU A 112 -7.33 7.96 -5.87
N LEU A 113 -6.96 6.77 -6.36
CA LEU A 113 -5.76 6.06 -5.91
C LEU A 113 -4.46 6.85 -6.08
N PRO A 114 -4.19 7.53 -7.23
CA PRO A 114 -2.95 8.29 -7.40
C PRO A 114 -2.77 9.39 -6.35
N LYS A 115 -3.86 10.04 -5.94
CA LYS A 115 -3.86 11.11 -4.92
C LYS A 115 -3.56 10.53 -3.54
N VAL A 116 -4.21 9.42 -3.19
CA VAL A 116 -3.99 8.71 -1.92
C VAL A 116 -2.54 8.22 -1.83
N ILE A 117 -2.04 7.55 -2.88
CA ILE A 117 -0.65 7.06 -2.93
C ILE A 117 0.34 8.22 -2.75
N ARG A 118 0.17 9.33 -3.48
CA ARG A 118 1.05 10.50 -3.36
C ARG A 118 1.07 11.03 -1.93
N ALA A 119 -0.09 11.28 -1.35
CA ALA A 119 -0.21 11.80 0.01
C ALA A 119 0.37 10.83 1.05
N PHE A 120 0.12 9.54 0.89
CA PHE A 120 0.63 8.51 1.80
C PHE A 120 2.16 8.39 1.74
N ARG A 121 2.74 8.29 0.54
CA ARG A 121 4.20 8.19 0.37
C ARG A 121 4.94 9.43 0.89
N GLN A 122 4.37 10.61 0.71
CA GLN A 122 4.95 11.85 1.28
C GLN A 122 4.95 11.82 2.81
N ARG A 123 3.88 11.29 3.42
CA ARG A 123 3.73 11.29 4.88
C ARG A 123 4.44 10.13 5.57
N TYR A 124 4.50 8.97 4.91
CA TYR A 124 5.04 7.72 5.46
C TYR A 124 5.99 7.04 4.47
N PRO A 125 7.15 7.65 4.17
CA PRO A 125 8.09 7.15 3.16
C PRO A 125 8.73 5.79 3.52
N GLY A 126 8.66 5.39 4.79
CA GLY A 126 9.19 4.10 5.26
C GLY A 126 8.23 2.92 5.09
N ILE A 127 6.98 3.15 4.62
CA ILE A 127 6.01 2.09 4.37
C ILE A 127 5.96 1.80 2.87
N GLU A 128 6.32 0.57 2.50
CA GLU A 128 6.18 0.06 1.14
C GLU A 128 4.71 -0.22 0.84
N LEU A 129 4.19 0.33 -0.27
CA LEU A 129 2.87 -0.03 -0.79
C LEU A 129 3.02 -1.09 -1.87
N ARG A 130 2.40 -2.25 -1.67
CA ARG A 130 2.22 -3.28 -2.70
C ARG A 130 0.82 -3.16 -3.28
N LEU A 131 0.76 -2.85 -4.57
CA LEU A 131 -0.46 -2.48 -5.26
C LEU A 131 -0.91 -3.63 -6.15
N SER A 132 -2.15 -4.12 -5.94
CA SER A 132 -2.72 -5.22 -6.70
C SER A 132 -4.01 -4.77 -7.38
N GLU A 133 -4.03 -4.78 -8.72
CA GLU A 133 -5.24 -4.53 -9.48
C GLU A 133 -6.13 -5.77 -9.44
N LEU A 134 -7.27 -5.65 -8.80
CA LEU A 134 -8.24 -6.72 -8.58
C LEU A 134 -9.66 -6.16 -8.69
N THR A 135 -10.59 -6.94 -9.24
CA THR A 135 -12.01 -6.62 -9.23
C THR A 135 -12.65 -6.86 -7.86
N THR A 136 -13.91 -6.47 -7.67
CA THR A 136 -14.57 -6.47 -6.35
C THR A 136 -14.57 -7.84 -5.66
N SER A 137 -14.93 -8.93 -6.35
CA SER A 137 -15.01 -10.26 -5.74
C SER A 137 -13.65 -10.81 -5.30
N PRO A 138 -12.60 -10.84 -6.14
CA PRO A 138 -11.26 -11.23 -5.71
C PRO A 138 -10.68 -10.38 -4.58
N GLN A 139 -10.95 -9.07 -4.55
CA GLN A 139 -10.52 -8.23 -3.43
C GLN A 139 -11.19 -8.65 -2.13
N ARG A 140 -12.51 -8.91 -2.14
CA ARG A 140 -13.25 -9.35 -0.96
C ARG A 140 -12.66 -10.64 -0.39
N ASP A 141 -12.36 -11.61 -1.24
CA ASP A 141 -11.77 -12.89 -0.81
C ASP A 141 -10.34 -12.68 -0.25
N ALA A 142 -9.53 -11.85 -0.89
CA ALA A 142 -8.19 -11.51 -0.42
C ALA A 142 -8.22 -10.74 0.92
N LEU A 143 -9.19 -9.85 1.15
CA LEU A 143 -9.38 -9.18 2.43
C LEU A 143 -9.75 -10.15 3.57
N ARG A 144 -10.63 -11.13 3.29
CA ARG A 144 -11.04 -12.15 4.25
C ARG A 144 -9.90 -13.07 4.68
N THR A 145 -9.01 -13.40 3.74
CA THR A 145 -7.88 -14.31 3.97
C THR A 145 -6.58 -13.61 4.37
N GLY A 146 -6.56 -12.27 4.40
CA GLY A 146 -5.36 -11.49 4.69
C GLY A 146 -4.36 -11.41 3.53
N GLY A 147 -4.78 -11.74 2.31
CA GLY A 147 -3.97 -11.58 1.09
C GLY A 147 -3.76 -10.11 0.69
N ILE A 148 -4.65 -9.21 1.13
CA ILE A 148 -4.46 -7.76 1.10
C ILE A 148 -4.91 -7.15 2.43
N ASP A 149 -4.33 -6.01 2.80
CA ASP A 149 -4.66 -5.30 4.04
C ASP A 149 -5.87 -4.38 3.90
N VAL A 150 -5.99 -3.74 2.75
CA VAL A 150 -7.04 -2.78 2.42
C VAL A 150 -7.38 -2.88 0.94
N GLY A 151 -8.66 -2.72 0.62
CA GLY A 151 -9.15 -2.74 -0.75
C GLY A 151 -10.08 -1.56 -1.04
N PHE A 152 -10.10 -1.13 -2.28
CA PHE A 152 -11.11 -0.21 -2.79
C PHE A 152 -12.08 -1.01 -3.67
N LEU A 153 -13.31 -1.16 -3.23
CA LEU A 153 -14.32 -1.97 -3.90
C LEU A 153 -15.39 -1.07 -4.51
N ARG A 154 -15.88 -1.43 -5.70
CA ARG A 154 -16.99 -0.71 -6.31
C ARG A 154 -18.30 -1.46 -6.05
N GLU A 155 -19.26 -0.78 -5.43
CA GLU A 155 -20.57 -1.36 -5.08
C GLU A 155 -20.44 -2.75 -4.42
N PRO A 156 -19.67 -2.91 -3.31
CA PRO A 156 -19.56 -4.21 -2.67
C PRO A 156 -20.85 -4.60 -1.95
N GLU A 157 -21.10 -5.90 -1.88
CA GLU A 157 -22.11 -6.43 -0.97
C GLU A 157 -21.65 -6.27 0.49
N PRO A 158 -22.59 -6.10 1.44
CA PRO A 158 -22.28 -6.11 2.87
C PRO A 158 -21.54 -7.39 3.29
N ASP A 159 -20.57 -7.26 4.19
CA ASP A 159 -19.75 -8.35 4.66
C ASP A 159 -19.46 -8.20 6.17
N SER A 160 -19.84 -9.21 6.96
CA SER A 160 -19.71 -9.17 8.42
C SER A 160 -18.28 -9.22 8.95
N LEU A 161 -17.32 -9.65 8.12
CA LEU A 161 -15.89 -9.72 8.46
C LEU A 161 -15.15 -8.44 8.09
N LEU A 162 -15.73 -7.58 7.24
CA LEU A 162 -15.10 -6.39 6.73
C LEU A 162 -15.68 -5.12 7.35
N GLN A 163 -14.80 -4.21 7.70
CA GLN A 163 -15.15 -2.80 7.87
C GLN A 163 -15.24 -2.15 6.51
N MET A 164 -16.25 -1.31 6.29
CA MET A 164 -16.59 -0.74 5.01
C MET A 164 -16.87 0.75 5.16
N GLU A 165 -16.18 1.59 4.40
CA GLU A 165 -16.36 3.05 4.43
C GLU A 165 -16.46 3.60 3.01
N THR A 166 -17.54 4.30 2.69
CA THR A 166 -17.71 4.95 1.38
C THR A 166 -16.77 6.15 1.29
N VAL A 167 -15.79 6.05 0.40
CA VAL A 167 -14.76 7.09 0.19
C VAL A 167 -15.05 7.98 -1.01
N MET A 168 -15.82 7.51 -1.99
CA MET A 168 -16.15 8.29 -3.17
C MET A 168 -17.54 7.95 -3.71
N LEU A 169 -18.26 8.97 -4.16
CA LEU A 169 -19.51 8.85 -4.90
C LEU A 169 -19.34 9.52 -6.26
N GLU A 170 -19.53 8.76 -7.32
CA GLU A 170 -19.38 9.24 -8.71
C GLU A 170 -20.71 9.28 -9.43
N ARG A 171 -20.80 10.20 -10.40
CA ARG A 171 -21.89 10.23 -11.37
C ARG A 171 -21.67 9.17 -12.43
N PHE A 172 -22.76 8.75 -13.05
CA PHE A 172 -22.70 8.03 -14.33
C PHE A 172 -22.62 9.01 -15.49
N ILE A 173 -21.88 8.62 -16.53
CA ILE A 173 -21.74 9.33 -17.80
C ILE A 173 -22.09 8.38 -18.95
N ALA A 174 -22.52 8.95 -20.07
CA ALA A 174 -22.59 8.22 -21.33
C ALA A 174 -21.24 8.26 -22.04
N VAL A 175 -20.87 7.14 -22.66
CA VAL A 175 -19.70 6.98 -23.51
C VAL A 175 -20.19 6.71 -24.91
N LEU A 176 -19.86 7.60 -25.86
CA LEU A 176 -20.39 7.61 -27.22
C LEU A 176 -19.25 7.66 -28.23
N PRO A 177 -19.40 7.07 -29.44
CA PRO A 177 -18.52 7.41 -30.56
C PRO A 177 -18.57 8.92 -30.84
N SER A 178 -17.46 9.55 -31.19
CA SER A 178 -17.44 11.00 -31.48
C SER A 178 -18.32 11.39 -32.67
N THR A 179 -18.61 10.44 -33.56
CA THR A 179 -19.51 10.61 -34.70
C THR A 179 -21.00 10.44 -34.37
N HIS A 180 -21.30 10.04 -33.12
CA HIS A 180 -22.68 9.79 -32.70
C HIS A 180 -23.50 11.09 -32.69
N ARG A 181 -24.78 11.05 -33.08
CA ARG A 181 -25.68 12.23 -33.16
C ARG A 181 -25.77 13.02 -31.86
N LEU A 182 -25.67 12.35 -30.69
CA LEU A 182 -25.70 12.98 -29.39
C LEU A 182 -24.32 13.50 -28.94
N ALA A 183 -23.24 13.18 -29.61
CA ALA A 183 -21.89 13.61 -29.26
C ALA A 183 -21.65 15.09 -29.59
N THR A 184 -22.31 15.63 -30.61
CA THR A 184 -22.15 17.01 -31.13
C THR A 184 -22.74 18.07 -30.20
N SER A 185 -23.75 17.73 -29.42
CA SER A 185 -24.35 18.64 -28.42
C SER A 185 -23.32 19.04 -27.36
N ARG A 186 -23.26 20.30 -26.96
CA ARG A 186 -22.48 20.75 -25.78
C ARG A 186 -23.17 20.45 -24.46
N ALA A 187 -24.47 20.18 -24.44
CA ALA A 187 -25.28 19.91 -23.29
C ALA A 187 -25.10 18.46 -22.77
N SER A 188 -25.47 18.23 -21.53
CA SER A 188 -25.72 16.88 -21.01
C SER A 188 -26.85 16.20 -21.78
N ILE A 189 -26.87 14.89 -21.82
CA ILE A 189 -27.90 14.11 -22.52
C ILE A 189 -28.85 13.45 -21.55
N SER A 190 -30.13 13.32 -21.94
CA SER A 190 -31.08 12.53 -21.16
C SER A 190 -30.86 11.04 -21.41
N LEU A 191 -30.99 10.23 -20.38
CA LEU A 191 -30.80 8.78 -20.51
C LEU A 191 -31.80 8.11 -21.46
N PRO A 192 -33.10 8.51 -21.52
CA PRO A 192 -34.04 8.01 -22.53
C PRO A 192 -33.61 8.22 -23.98
N ALA A 193 -32.77 9.23 -24.27
CA ALA A 193 -32.27 9.46 -25.60
C ALA A 193 -31.34 8.33 -26.13
N LEU A 194 -30.90 7.43 -25.26
CA LEU A 194 -30.09 6.25 -25.57
C LEU A 194 -30.95 4.96 -25.72
N ALA A 195 -32.26 5.00 -25.52
CA ALA A 195 -33.12 3.81 -25.44
C ALA A 195 -33.02 2.88 -26.66
N GLY A 196 -32.84 3.42 -27.88
CA GLY A 196 -32.74 2.63 -29.11
C GLY A 196 -31.32 2.18 -29.48
N GLU A 197 -30.31 2.60 -28.73
CA GLU A 197 -28.91 2.34 -29.11
C GLU A 197 -28.48 0.92 -28.68
N PRO A 198 -27.51 0.31 -29.38
CA PRO A 198 -26.83 -0.89 -28.90
C PRO A 198 -25.90 -0.53 -27.72
N PHE A 199 -25.94 -1.35 -26.67
CA PHE A 199 -25.13 -1.11 -25.45
C PHE A 199 -23.96 -2.07 -25.34
N ILE A 200 -22.82 -1.55 -24.92
CA ILE A 200 -21.65 -2.28 -24.47
C ILE A 200 -21.56 -2.06 -22.96
N LEU A 201 -21.69 -3.10 -22.15
CA LEU A 201 -21.72 -2.98 -20.70
C LEU A 201 -20.51 -3.65 -20.02
N PHE A 202 -20.27 -3.25 -18.80
CA PHE A 202 -19.34 -3.95 -17.91
C PHE A 202 -19.95 -5.29 -17.49
N ARG A 203 -19.15 -6.37 -17.51
CA ARG A 203 -19.60 -7.73 -17.28
C ARG A 203 -20.24 -7.92 -15.90
N ARG A 204 -21.34 -8.65 -15.87
CA ARG A 204 -22.08 -8.94 -14.64
C ARG A 204 -21.29 -9.76 -13.64
N ASP A 205 -20.56 -10.80 -14.09
CA ASP A 205 -19.78 -11.69 -13.21
C ASP A 205 -18.58 -10.99 -12.53
N VAL A 206 -18.09 -9.90 -13.10
CA VAL A 206 -17.00 -9.08 -12.55
C VAL A 206 -17.48 -8.11 -11.48
N GLY A 207 -18.70 -7.57 -11.64
CA GLY A 207 -19.30 -6.62 -10.69
C GLY A 207 -20.82 -6.65 -10.73
N PRO A 208 -21.47 -7.65 -10.10
CA PRO A 208 -22.90 -7.88 -10.25
C PRO A 208 -23.76 -6.71 -9.77
N LEU A 209 -23.43 -6.09 -8.62
CA LEU A 209 -24.19 -4.94 -8.11
C LEU A 209 -23.97 -3.70 -8.98
N PHE A 210 -22.77 -3.46 -9.49
CA PHE A 210 -22.49 -2.36 -10.38
C PHE A 210 -23.25 -2.52 -11.72
N HIS A 211 -23.23 -3.71 -12.31
CA HIS A 211 -23.99 -4.02 -13.52
C HIS A 211 -25.49 -3.81 -13.29
N GLY A 212 -26.02 -4.34 -12.19
CA GLY A 212 -27.43 -4.16 -11.82
C GLY A 212 -27.83 -2.69 -11.62
N ARG A 213 -26.90 -1.87 -11.11
CA ARG A 213 -27.14 -0.43 -10.96
C ARG A 213 -27.28 0.29 -12.31
N ILE A 214 -26.51 -0.10 -13.33
CA ILE A 214 -26.67 0.44 -14.69
C ILE A 214 -28.02 0.02 -15.28
N LEU A 215 -28.41 -1.26 -15.14
CA LEU A 215 -29.70 -1.73 -15.61
C LEU A 215 -30.87 -1.02 -14.90
N GLY A 216 -30.74 -0.83 -13.57
CA GLY A 216 -31.72 -0.09 -12.78
C GLY A 216 -31.84 1.38 -13.22
N LEU A 217 -30.74 2.01 -13.61
CA LEU A 217 -30.72 3.37 -14.18
C LEU A 217 -31.54 3.43 -15.48
N CYS A 218 -31.33 2.48 -16.40
CA CYS A 218 -32.07 2.37 -17.66
C CYS A 218 -33.54 2.09 -17.41
N GLY A 219 -33.86 1.19 -16.47
CA GLY A 219 -35.25 0.88 -16.08
C GLY A 219 -35.99 2.09 -15.51
N GLN A 220 -35.35 2.90 -14.65
CA GLN A 220 -35.90 4.18 -14.16
C GLN A 220 -36.12 5.21 -15.28
N ALA A 221 -35.36 5.12 -16.35
CA ALA A 221 -35.49 5.95 -17.55
C ALA A 221 -36.52 5.39 -18.56
N GLY A 222 -37.21 4.29 -18.24
CA GLY A 222 -38.30 3.71 -19.01
C GLY A 222 -37.84 2.75 -20.13
N PHE A 223 -36.63 2.22 -20.09
CA PHE A 223 -36.17 1.27 -21.11
C PHE A 223 -35.23 0.18 -20.55
N ALA A 224 -35.17 -0.95 -21.25
CA ALA A 224 -34.14 -1.97 -21.05
C ALA A 224 -33.06 -1.83 -22.15
N PRO A 225 -31.78 -1.77 -21.82
CA PRO A 225 -30.71 -1.62 -22.80
C PRO A 225 -30.57 -2.89 -23.65
N ARG A 226 -30.43 -2.73 -24.97
CA ARG A 226 -30.09 -3.82 -25.88
C ARG A 226 -28.60 -4.09 -25.82
N ILE A 227 -28.18 -5.03 -24.93
CA ILE A 227 -26.78 -5.36 -24.77
C ILE A 227 -26.29 -6.19 -25.95
N VAL A 228 -25.30 -5.67 -26.69
CA VAL A 228 -24.67 -6.34 -27.84
C VAL A 228 -23.31 -6.90 -27.49
N GLN A 229 -22.65 -6.39 -26.44
CA GLN A 229 -21.36 -6.85 -25.97
C GLN A 229 -21.16 -6.55 -24.48
N GLU A 230 -20.42 -7.39 -23.81
CA GLU A 230 -19.93 -7.16 -22.45
C GLU A 230 -18.41 -7.30 -22.38
N SER A 231 -17.77 -6.53 -21.50
CA SER A 231 -16.32 -6.63 -21.22
C SER A 231 -16.03 -6.39 -19.75
N GLY A 232 -15.01 -7.08 -19.22
CA GLY A 232 -14.52 -6.88 -17.85
C GLY A 232 -13.59 -5.68 -17.66
N GLU A 233 -13.17 -5.05 -18.78
CA GLU A 233 -12.21 -3.95 -18.76
C GLU A 233 -12.76 -2.69 -19.41
N TRP A 234 -12.64 -1.55 -18.71
CA TRP A 234 -13.15 -0.28 -19.23
C TRP A 234 -12.43 0.20 -20.48
N GLN A 235 -11.14 -0.06 -20.60
CA GLN A 235 -10.38 0.26 -21.82
C GLN A 235 -10.94 -0.47 -23.04
N THR A 236 -11.31 -1.74 -22.88
CA THR A 236 -11.97 -2.53 -23.94
C THR A 236 -13.35 -1.99 -24.24
N VAL A 237 -14.19 -1.71 -23.22
CA VAL A 237 -15.52 -1.10 -23.42
C VAL A 237 -15.41 0.19 -24.26
N VAL A 238 -14.52 1.11 -23.86
CA VAL A 238 -14.35 2.39 -24.54
C VAL A 238 -13.79 2.22 -25.96
N SER A 239 -12.90 1.24 -26.18
CA SER A 239 -12.37 0.92 -27.51
C SER A 239 -13.44 0.37 -28.46
N LEU A 240 -14.35 -0.47 -27.96
CA LEU A 240 -15.47 -0.99 -28.74
C LEU A 240 -16.51 0.11 -29.05
N VAL A 241 -16.72 1.05 -28.12
CA VAL A 241 -17.51 2.25 -28.38
C VAL A 241 -16.86 3.07 -29.50
N ARG A 242 -15.55 3.31 -29.46
CA ARG A 242 -14.81 3.99 -30.54
C ARG A 242 -14.99 3.33 -31.88
N ALA A 243 -15.02 2.00 -31.92
CA ALA A 243 -15.24 1.23 -33.14
C ALA A 243 -16.68 1.32 -33.67
N GLY A 244 -17.60 2.01 -32.99
CA GLY A 244 -18.98 2.18 -33.40
C GLY A 244 -19.89 0.97 -33.09
N LEU A 245 -19.45 0.03 -32.24
CA LEU A 245 -20.25 -1.15 -31.91
C LEU A 245 -21.49 -0.80 -31.08
N GLY A 246 -21.44 0.33 -30.36
CA GLY A 246 -22.56 0.80 -29.54
C GLY A 246 -22.13 1.94 -28.60
N VAL A 247 -22.97 2.18 -27.60
CA VAL A 247 -22.78 3.18 -26.55
C VAL A 247 -22.59 2.51 -25.20
N SER A 248 -22.11 3.24 -24.19
CA SER A 248 -22.00 2.70 -22.85
C SER A 248 -22.40 3.72 -21.79
N ILE A 249 -22.68 3.21 -20.59
CA ILE A 249 -22.84 3.99 -19.36
C ILE A 249 -21.71 3.58 -18.41
N ALA A 250 -20.91 4.55 -17.97
CA ALA A 250 -19.70 4.34 -17.20
C ALA A 250 -19.65 5.25 -15.96
N PRO A 251 -18.83 4.92 -14.93
CA PRO A 251 -18.49 5.89 -13.89
C PRO A 251 -17.74 7.07 -14.50
N GLN A 252 -17.89 8.25 -13.92
CA GLN A 252 -17.29 9.48 -14.41
C GLN A 252 -15.76 9.40 -14.59
N CYS A 253 -15.06 8.66 -13.74
CA CYS A 253 -13.60 8.48 -13.82
C CYS A 253 -13.12 7.85 -15.15
N VAL A 254 -13.98 7.11 -15.85
CA VAL A 254 -13.66 6.52 -17.17
C VAL A 254 -13.36 7.59 -18.22
N ALA A 255 -13.89 8.80 -18.07
CA ALA A 255 -13.55 9.93 -18.93
C ALA A 255 -12.06 10.32 -18.86
N ASN A 256 -11.35 9.95 -17.79
CA ASN A 256 -9.91 10.20 -17.65
C ASN A 256 -9.05 9.35 -18.59
N LEU A 257 -9.61 8.33 -19.24
CA LEU A 257 -8.95 7.59 -20.33
C LEU A 257 -8.68 8.47 -21.56
N ARG A 258 -9.52 9.51 -21.79
CA ARG A 258 -9.38 10.50 -22.87
C ARG A 258 -9.09 9.89 -24.23
N LEU A 259 -9.74 8.74 -24.54
CA LEU A 259 -9.52 8.06 -25.81
C LEU A 259 -10.04 8.92 -26.97
N GLU A 260 -9.18 9.20 -27.93
CA GLU A 260 -9.55 9.90 -29.15
C GLU A 260 -10.63 9.12 -29.93
N GLY A 261 -11.58 9.82 -30.53
CA GLY A 261 -12.72 9.21 -31.22
C GLY A 261 -13.88 8.82 -30.30
N VAL A 262 -13.80 9.14 -29.00
CA VAL A 262 -14.86 8.91 -27.99
C VAL A 262 -15.26 10.22 -27.33
N THR A 263 -16.57 10.39 -27.14
CA THR A 263 -17.12 11.53 -26.40
C THR A 263 -17.78 11.05 -25.11
N TYR A 264 -17.42 11.70 -24.01
CA TYR A 264 -17.94 11.46 -22.69
C TYR A 264 -18.97 12.53 -22.32
N LYS A 265 -20.21 12.15 -22.01
CA LYS A 265 -21.33 13.08 -21.75
C LYS A 265 -21.92 12.89 -20.37
N ALA A 266 -22.12 13.98 -19.66
CA ALA A 266 -22.90 13.96 -18.44
C ALA A 266 -24.35 13.54 -18.72
N LEU A 267 -24.95 12.75 -17.85
CA LEU A 267 -26.36 12.37 -17.90
C LEU A 267 -27.21 13.41 -17.15
N THR A 268 -28.23 13.95 -17.80
CA THR A 268 -29.14 14.95 -17.22
C THR A 268 -30.01 14.32 -16.15
N ALA A 269 -30.25 15.07 -15.06
CA ALA A 269 -31.19 14.75 -13.98
C ALA A 269 -30.99 13.41 -13.26
N SER A 270 -29.92 12.66 -13.53
CA SER A 270 -29.64 11.45 -12.78
C SER A 270 -29.09 11.78 -11.39
N ARG A 271 -29.84 11.42 -10.33
CA ARG A 271 -29.39 11.48 -8.94
C ARG A 271 -28.65 10.21 -8.51
N VAL A 272 -28.71 9.15 -9.32
CA VAL A 272 -28.04 7.89 -9.05
C VAL A 272 -26.53 8.08 -9.12
N ARG A 273 -25.85 7.56 -8.12
CA ARG A 273 -24.38 7.58 -7.99
C ARG A 273 -23.88 6.15 -7.88
N THR A 274 -22.65 5.93 -8.27
CA THR A 274 -21.90 4.72 -7.95
C THR A 274 -20.90 5.01 -6.84
N SER A 275 -20.71 4.06 -5.95
CA SER A 275 -19.83 4.20 -4.80
C SER A 275 -18.52 3.47 -4.98
N VAL A 276 -17.45 4.05 -4.46
CA VAL A 276 -16.22 3.35 -4.11
C VAL A 276 -16.14 3.27 -2.60
N VAL A 277 -15.95 2.06 -2.11
CA VAL A 277 -15.92 1.73 -0.69
C VAL A 277 -14.53 1.22 -0.34
N MET A 278 -13.86 1.85 0.62
CA MET A 278 -12.62 1.35 1.20
C MET A 278 -13.00 0.27 2.23
N CYS A 279 -12.37 -0.91 2.12
CA CYS A 279 -12.68 -2.07 2.94
C CYS A 279 -11.40 -2.66 3.53
N TRP A 280 -11.50 -3.17 4.76
CA TRP A 280 -10.43 -3.90 5.44
C TRP A 280 -11.01 -4.91 6.42
N HIS A 281 -10.22 -5.93 6.79
CA HIS A 281 -10.69 -6.91 7.77
C HIS A 281 -10.87 -6.25 9.15
N LYS A 282 -12.00 -6.50 9.81
CA LYS A 282 -12.36 -5.84 11.09
C LYS A 282 -11.34 -6.06 12.21
N ASP A 283 -10.59 -7.17 12.16
CA ASP A 283 -9.59 -7.52 13.17
C ASP A 283 -8.17 -7.08 12.80
N ASN A 284 -7.98 -6.48 11.61
CA ASN A 284 -6.67 -5.95 11.21
C ASN A 284 -6.38 -4.63 11.95
N ARG A 285 -5.49 -4.71 12.96
CA ARG A 285 -5.09 -3.59 13.83
C ARG A 285 -3.72 -3.01 13.47
N ARG A 286 -3.17 -3.35 12.31
CA ARG A 286 -1.84 -2.86 11.88
C ARG A 286 -1.83 -1.34 11.81
N THR A 287 -0.82 -0.73 12.44
CA THR A 287 -0.66 0.73 12.48
C THR A 287 -0.53 1.33 11.07
N ALA A 288 0.17 0.63 10.16
CA ALA A 288 0.30 1.06 8.76
C ALA A 288 -1.06 1.17 8.06
N LEU A 289 -1.98 0.21 8.33
CA LEU A 289 -3.35 0.26 7.81
C LEU A 289 -4.12 1.47 8.35
N GLN A 290 -4.08 1.73 9.66
CA GLN A 290 -4.78 2.88 10.26
C GLN A 290 -4.29 4.21 9.64
N ARG A 291 -2.98 4.35 9.45
CA ARG A 291 -2.39 5.51 8.78
C ARG A 291 -2.86 5.68 7.33
N PHE A 292 -2.99 4.58 6.61
CA PHE A 292 -3.51 4.60 5.23
C PHE A 292 -4.99 5.02 5.20
N ILE A 293 -5.79 4.50 6.10
CA ILE A 293 -7.21 4.88 6.27
C ILE A 293 -7.31 6.39 6.54
N ASP A 294 -6.52 6.92 7.48
CA ASP A 294 -6.57 8.33 7.86
C ASP A 294 -6.13 9.25 6.70
N VAL A 295 -5.10 8.86 5.94
CA VAL A 295 -4.69 9.60 4.74
C VAL A 295 -5.79 9.57 3.68
N THR A 296 -6.40 8.40 3.44
CA THR A 296 -7.51 8.27 2.48
C THR A 296 -8.68 9.17 2.87
N ARG A 297 -9.10 9.16 4.14
CA ARG A 297 -10.15 10.04 4.66
C ARG A 297 -9.85 11.51 4.44
N ARG A 298 -8.61 11.94 4.67
CA ARG A 298 -8.20 13.33 4.45
C ARG A 298 -8.30 13.71 2.97
N VAL A 299 -7.71 12.92 2.08
CA VAL A 299 -7.75 13.17 0.63
C VAL A 299 -9.19 13.25 0.12
N THR A 300 -10.08 12.36 0.58
CA THR A 300 -11.48 12.34 0.14
C THR A 300 -12.32 13.49 0.71
N ARG A 301 -11.96 14.06 1.86
CA ARG A 301 -12.60 15.27 2.40
C ARG A 301 -12.22 16.52 1.60
N GLU A 302 -10.94 16.67 1.26
CA GLU A 302 -10.43 17.77 0.43
C GLU A 302 -11.14 17.79 -0.93
N GLU A 303 -11.32 16.63 -1.58
CA GLU A 303 -12.05 16.51 -2.86
C GLU A 303 -13.56 16.83 -2.81
N ARG A 304 -14.18 16.73 -1.65
CA ARG A 304 -15.60 17.09 -1.50
C ARG A 304 -15.82 18.60 -1.29
N SER A 305 -14.75 19.33 -0.98
CA SER A 305 -14.76 20.75 -0.69
C SER A 305 -14.43 21.61 -1.91
N ASP A 306 -13.78 21.01 -2.91
CA ASP A 306 -13.52 21.58 -4.24
C ASP A 306 -14.66 21.25 -5.25
#